data_df94878d964daadee7c0bf715828732f
#
_entry.id   df94878d964daadee7c0bf715828732f
#
_cell.length_a   1.000
_cell.length_b   1.000
_cell.length_c   1.000
_cell.angle_alpha   90.00
_cell.angle_beta   90.00
_cell.angle_gamma   90.00
#
_symmetry.space_group_name_H-M   'P 1'
#
loop_
_entity.id
_entity.type
_entity.pdbx_description
1 polymer ?
#
loop_
_entity_poly.entity_id
_entity_poly.type
_entity_poly.pdbx_seq_one_letter_code
_entity_poly.pdbx_strand_id
1 'polypeptide(L)'
;MSAPYGGVKFMPTGGVNEDNLNTYLGFDKIIACGGSWMAKDALIDAGEFDKIEELARGAVRKMLGFELLHVGLNCGSEEEAEKVARQFSALFGWPVKLGNSSVFAGTAIEVMKQNGRGTKGHIAVGCNSVMRARAYLESQGFEFDESSIKMKGDKLNLIYLKDEIGGFAVHLLQK
;
A
#
# COMPACT_ATOMS: atom_id res chain seq x y z
N MET A 1 22.73 -19.73 1.00
CA MET A 1 22.03 -20.83 0.30
C MET A 1 21.47 -20.43 -1.07
N SER A 2 21.17 -19.17 -1.37
CA SER A 2 20.55 -18.77 -2.64
C SER A 2 21.52 -18.61 -3.82
N ALA A 3 22.82 -18.42 -3.58
CA ALA A 3 23.80 -18.12 -4.62
C ALA A 3 23.95 -19.20 -5.72
N PRO A 4 24.01 -20.51 -5.41
CA PRO A 4 24.09 -21.52 -6.45
C PRO A 4 22.74 -21.87 -7.12
N TYR A 5 21.61 -21.34 -6.61
CA TYR A 5 20.25 -21.70 -7.06
C TYR A 5 19.46 -20.46 -7.48
N GLY A 6 19.83 -19.87 -8.61
CA GLY A 6 19.25 -18.61 -9.11
C GLY A 6 17.72 -18.61 -9.24
N GLY A 7 17.13 -19.74 -9.65
CA GLY A 7 15.67 -19.88 -9.86
C GLY A 7 14.87 -20.36 -8.64
N VAL A 8 15.52 -20.74 -7.53
CA VAL A 8 14.82 -21.28 -6.36
C VAL A 8 14.21 -20.15 -5.53
N LYS A 9 12.95 -20.36 -5.14
CA LYS A 9 12.23 -19.52 -4.18
C LYS A 9 12.11 -20.29 -2.85
N PHE A 10 11.93 -19.55 -1.75
CA PHE A 10 11.92 -20.12 -0.41
C PHE A 10 10.64 -19.76 0.34
N MET A 11 10.24 -20.64 1.22
CA MET A 11 9.21 -20.39 2.23
C MET A 11 9.80 -20.75 3.60
N PRO A 12 10.28 -19.77 4.38
CA PRO A 12 10.78 -20.02 5.71
C PRO A 12 9.65 -20.51 6.61
N THR A 13 9.96 -21.53 7.42
CA THR A 13 9.10 -22.08 8.46
C THR A 13 9.90 -22.17 9.76
N GLY A 14 9.22 -22.08 10.90
CA GLY A 14 9.88 -22.06 12.21
C GLY A 14 10.48 -20.70 12.56
N GLY A 15 10.18 -20.22 13.75
CA GLY A 15 10.66 -18.93 14.25
C GLY A 15 10.08 -17.67 13.58
N VAL A 16 9.24 -17.81 12.55
CA VAL A 16 8.52 -16.69 11.95
C VAL A 16 7.41 -16.24 12.91
N ASN A 17 7.32 -14.94 13.12
CA ASN A 17 6.33 -14.32 13.98
C ASN A 17 5.95 -12.93 13.43
N GLU A 18 5.06 -12.21 14.11
CA GLU A 18 4.57 -10.90 13.68
C GLU A 18 5.70 -9.87 13.51
N ASP A 19 6.72 -9.89 14.39
CA ASP A 19 7.79 -8.89 14.39
C ASP A 19 8.76 -9.07 13.21
N ASN A 20 9.02 -10.31 12.80
CA ASN A 20 10.00 -10.61 11.76
C ASN A 20 9.38 -10.96 10.39
N LEU A 21 8.04 -11.08 10.30
CA LEU A 21 7.33 -11.46 9.08
C LEU A 21 7.76 -10.62 7.87
N ASN A 22 7.73 -9.29 8.00
CA ASN A 22 8.07 -8.39 6.89
C ASN A 22 9.56 -8.37 6.55
N THR A 23 10.44 -8.68 7.49
CA THR A 23 11.87 -8.87 7.22
C THR A 23 12.09 -10.04 6.26
N TYR A 24 11.39 -11.14 6.48
CA TYR A 24 11.43 -12.27 5.55
C TYR A 24 10.76 -11.92 4.20
N LEU A 25 9.53 -11.39 4.24
CA LEU A 25 8.76 -11.09 3.01
C LEU A 25 9.39 -9.98 2.17
N GLY A 26 10.25 -9.14 2.73
CA GLY A 26 11.03 -8.13 2.01
C GLY A 26 12.16 -8.71 1.16
N PHE A 27 12.53 -9.97 1.34
CA PHE A 27 13.56 -10.61 0.56
C PHE A 27 12.97 -11.24 -0.72
N ASP A 28 13.45 -10.82 -1.89
CA ASP A 28 12.86 -11.16 -3.20
C ASP A 28 12.73 -12.66 -3.50
N LYS A 29 13.50 -13.50 -2.82
CA LYS A 29 13.42 -14.95 -2.97
C LYS A 29 12.42 -15.63 -2.03
N ILE A 30 11.77 -14.89 -1.15
CA ILE A 30 10.74 -15.39 -0.24
C ILE A 30 9.37 -15.16 -0.87
N ILE A 31 8.68 -16.26 -1.19
CA ILE A 31 7.31 -16.18 -1.76
C ILE A 31 6.22 -16.21 -0.70
N ALA A 32 6.46 -16.88 0.42
CA ALA A 32 5.54 -17.02 1.52
C ALA A 32 6.31 -17.26 2.82
N CYS A 33 5.64 -17.13 3.95
CA CYS A 33 6.16 -17.52 5.27
C CYS A 33 5.16 -18.43 5.97
N GLY A 34 5.64 -19.49 6.60
CA GLY A 34 4.84 -20.34 7.49
C GLY A 34 5.16 -20.00 8.95
N GLY A 35 4.13 -19.88 9.78
CA GLY A 35 4.32 -19.59 11.20
C GLY A 35 3.17 -20.10 12.05
N SER A 36 3.50 -20.82 13.12
CA SER A 36 2.53 -21.40 14.07
C SER A 36 2.09 -20.42 15.16
N TRP A 37 2.62 -19.18 15.18
CA TRP A 37 2.25 -18.23 16.24
C TRP A 37 0.77 -17.84 16.22
N MET A 38 0.11 -17.94 15.05
CA MET A 38 -1.31 -17.63 14.87
C MET A 38 -2.24 -18.73 15.38
N ALA A 39 -1.77 -19.99 15.35
CA ALA A 39 -2.55 -21.16 15.73
C ALA A 39 -1.73 -22.08 16.64
N LYS A 40 -1.45 -21.59 17.86
CA LYS A 40 -0.74 -22.36 18.88
C LYS A 40 -1.64 -23.48 19.43
N ASP A 41 -1.07 -24.62 19.75
CA ASP A 41 -1.80 -25.78 20.31
C ASP A 41 -2.69 -25.37 21.49
N ALA A 42 -2.18 -24.54 22.41
CA ALA A 42 -2.95 -24.05 23.54
C ALA A 42 -4.22 -23.26 23.18
N LEU A 43 -4.23 -22.57 22.03
CA LEU A 43 -5.44 -21.86 21.54
C LEU A 43 -6.42 -22.85 20.91
N ILE A 44 -5.90 -23.86 20.21
CA ILE A 44 -6.68 -24.91 19.58
C ILE A 44 -7.36 -25.75 20.67
N ASP A 45 -6.60 -26.20 21.65
CA ASP A 45 -7.09 -27.03 22.75
C ASP A 45 -8.12 -26.30 23.63
N ALA A 46 -7.99 -24.98 23.76
CA ALA A 46 -8.95 -24.12 24.47
C ALA A 46 -10.18 -23.74 23.63
N GLY A 47 -10.22 -24.09 22.33
CA GLY A 47 -11.30 -23.72 21.42
C GLY A 47 -11.35 -22.21 21.10
N GLU A 48 -10.24 -21.49 21.27
CA GLU A 48 -10.11 -20.04 21.06
C GLU A 48 -9.98 -19.67 19.57
N PHE A 49 -10.92 -20.12 18.73
CA PHE A 49 -10.83 -19.96 17.28
C PHE A 49 -10.97 -18.51 16.83
N ASP A 50 -11.76 -17.69 17.52
CA ASP A 50 -11.90 -16.26 17.22
C ASP A 50 -10.54 -15.53 17.38
N LYS A 51 -9.77 -15.94 18.38
CA LYS A 51 -8.42 -15.39 18.60
C LYS A 51 -7.41 -15.84 17.54
N ILE A 52 -7.53 -17.09 17.09
CA ILE A 52 -6.73 -17.60 15.97
C ILE A 52 -7.04 -16.79 14.69
N GLU A 53 -8.33 -16.54 14.43
CA GLU A 53 -8.76 -15.71 13.29
C GLU A 53 -8.20 -14.30 13.40
N GLU A 54 -8.28 -13.67 14.57
CA GLU A 54 -7.73 -12.32 14.79
C GLU A 54 -6.22 -12.26 14.54
N LEU A 55 -5.46 -13.24 15.06
CA LEU A 55 -4.02 -13.34 14.83
C LEU A 55 -3.68 -13.54 13.35
N ALA A 56 -4.45 -14.38 12.64
CA ALA A 56 -4.27 -14.58 11.21
C ALA A 56 -4.58 -13.30 10.40
N ARG A 57 -5.67 -12.61 10.73
CA ARG A 57 -6.00 -11.30 10.15
C ARG A 57 -4.93 -10.26 10.46
N GLY A 58 -4.37 -10.27 11.69
CA GLY A 58 -3.25 -9.42 12.10
C GLY A 58 -2.01 -9.65 11.23
N ALA A 59 -1.65 -10.92 10.99
CA ALA A 59 -0.54 -11.28 10.11
C ALA A 59 -0.74 -10.77 8.67
N VAL A 60 -1.96 -10.89 8.12
CA VAL A 60 -2.30 -10.36 6.79
C VAL A 60 -2.18 -8.83 6.77
N ARG A 61 -2.76 -8.13 7.76
CA ARG A 61 -2.61 -6.66 7.88
C ARG A 61 -1.15 -6.23 7.94
N LYS A 62 -0.33 -6.95 8.73
CA LYS A 62 1.12 -6.69 8.85
C LYS A 62 1.84 -6.90 7.53
N MET A 63 1.53 -8.00 6.82
CA MET A 63 2.10 -8.31 5.51
C MET A 63 1.78 -7.22 4.48
N LEU A 64 0.54 -6.77 4.42
CA LEU A 64 0.08 -5.74 3.47
C LEU A 64 0.62 -4.36 3.83
N GLY A 65 0.59 -3.99 5.12
CA GLY A 65 1.10 -2.74 5.65
C GLY A 65 0.45 -1.51 5.03
N PHE A 66 -0.88 -1.55 4.82
CA PHE A 66 -1.62 -0.42 4.27
C PHE A 66 -1.48 0.83 5.13
N GLU A 67 -1.22 1.96 4.47
CA GLU A 67 -1.01 3.26 5.08
C GLU A 67 -1.49 4.36 4.13
N LEU A 68 -2.23 5.33 4.63
CA LEU A 68 -2.56 6.51 3.85
C LEU A 68 -1.29 7.35 3.64
N LEU A 69 -0.88 7.52 2.39
CA LEU A 69 0.30 8.33 2.06
C LEU A 69 -0.07 9.78 1.76
N HIS A 70 -1.05 10.00 0.89
CA HIS A 70 -1.55 11.33 0.58
C HIS A 70 -2.96 11.29 -0.02
N VAL A 71 -3.60 12.45 0.02
CA VAL A 71 -4.83 12.73 -0.71
C VAL A 71 -4.49 13.74 -1.80
N GLY A 72 -4.79 13.39 -3.04
CA GLY A 72 -4.66 14.24 -4.20
C GLY A 72 -5.97 14.99 -4.45
N LEU A 73 -5.89 16.29 -4.59
CA LEU A 73 -7.02 17.19 -4.88
C LEU A 73 -6.90 17.67 -6.32
N ASN A 74 -7.96 17.52 -7.11
CA ASN A 74 -8.01 18.06 -8.45
C ASN A 74 -8.24 19.58 -8.41
N CYS A 75 -7.39 20.34 -9.12
CA CYS A 75 -7.57 21.77 -9.38
C CYS A 75 -7.52 22.06 -10.87
N GLY A 76 -8.16 23.13 -11.29
CA GLY A 76 -8.27 23.47 -12.69
C GLY A 76 -7.04 24.13 -13.30
N SER A 77 -6.10 24.63 -12.48
CA SER A 77 -4.91 25.35 -12.92
C SER A 77 -3.76 25.26 -11.92
N GLU A 78 -2.56 25.59 -12.37
CA GLU A 78 -1.37 25.68 -11.53
C GLU A 78 -1.51 26.78 -10.44
N GLU A 79 -2.06 27.94 -10.81
CA GLU A 79 -2.29 29.04 -9.88
C GLU A 79 -3.23 28.64 -8.74
N GLU A 80 -4.33 27.96 -9.07
CA GLU A 80 -5.28 27.45 -8.07
C GLU A 80 -4.61 26.39 -7.19
N ALA A 81 -3.85 25.47 -7.76
CA ALA A 81 -3.14 24.43 -7.01
C ALA A 81 -2.14 25.02 -6.02
N GLU A 82 -1.36 26.04 -6.44
CA GLU A 82 -0.46 26.73 -5.51
C GLU A 82 -1.21 27.46 -4.41
N LYS A 83 -2.31 28.15 -4.73
CA LYS A 83 -3.14 28.84 -3.75
C LYS A 83 -3.67 27.86 -2.70
N VAL A 84 -4.22 26.74 -3.12
CA VAL A 84 -4.75 25.70 -2.21
C VAL A 84 -3.64 25.12 -1.33
N ALA A 85 -2.49 24.76 -1.90
CA ALA A 85 -1.37 24.25 -1.12
C ALA A 85 -0.86 25.25 -0.09
N ARG A 86 -0.81 26.55 -0.44
CA ARG A 86 -0.45 27.63 0.50
C ARG A 86 -1.47 27.83 1.61
N GLN A 87 -2.76 27.59 1.37
CA GLN A 87 -3.78 27.61 2.41
C GLN A 87 -3.54 26.51 3.46
N PHE A 88 -3.25 25.25 3.01
CA PHE A 88 -2.87 24.18 3.93
C PHE A 88 -1.58 24.49 4.70
N SER A 89 -0.61 25.10 4.03
CA SER A 89 0.63 25.54 4.66
C SER A 89 0.37 26.60 5.74
N ALA A 90 -0.49 27.58 5.47
CA ALA A 90 -0.84 28.63 6.43
C ALA A 90 -1.59 28.07 7.65
N LEU A 91 -2.49 27.08 7.45
CA LEU A 91 -3.26 26.48 8.53
C LEU A 91 -2.42 25.57 9.44
N PHE A 92 -1.51 24.79 8.86
CA PHE A 92 -0.84 23.69 9.57
C PHE A 92 0.68 23.85 9.66
N GLY A 93 1.24 24.89 9.06
CA GLY A 93 2.70 25.10 9.03
C GLY A 93 3.44 24.11 8.12
N TRP A 94 2.74 23.42 7.24
CA TRP A 94 3.36 22.42 6.36
C TRP A 94 4.15 23.07 5.22
N PRO A 95 5.35 22.57 4.89
CA PRO A 95 6.12 23.14 3.79
C PRO A 95 5.43 22.90 2.44
N VAL A 96 5.45 23.92 1.58
CA VAL A 96 4.98 23.79 0.19
C VAL A 96 6.14 23.32 -0.68
N LYS A 97 5.89 22.26 -1.48
CA LYS A 97 6.84 21.73 -2.46
C LYS A 97 6.22 21.77 -3.85
N LEU A 98 6.82 22.57 -4.73
CA LEU A 98 6.40 22.66 -6.13
C LEU A 98 6.94 21.44 -6.90
N GLY A 99 6.07 20.71 -7.58
CA GLY A 99 6.38 19.66 -8.51
C GLY A 99 5.96 20.03 -9.95
N ASN A 100 6.24 19.14 -10.90
CA ASN A 100 5.90 19.39 -12.31
C ASN A 100 4.36 19.34 -12.54
N SER A 101 3.68 18.31 -12.04
CA SER A 101 2.25 18.07 -12.25
C SER A 101 1.38 18.42 -11.04
N SER A 102 1.99 18.70 -9.89
CA SER A 102 1.29 18.95 -8.64
C SER A 102 2.08 19.82 -7.69
N VAL A 103 1.41 20.32 -6.65
CA VAL A 103 2.00 21.05 -5.53
C VAL A 103 1.68 20.30 -4.25
N PHE A 104 2.68 19.99 -3.45
CA PHE A 104 2.48 19.35 -2.15
C PHE A 104 2.41 20.37 -1.02
N ALA A 105 1.49 20.17 -0.10
CA ALA A 105 1.50 20.75 1.23
C ALA A 105 1.87 19.64 2.23
N GLY A 106 3.06 19.71 2.79
CA GLY A 106 3.67 18.61 3.54
C GLY A 106 3.88 17.37 2.67
N THR A 107 3.53 16.20 3.20
CA THR A 107 3.54 14.92 2.49
C THR A 107 2.13 14.37 2.28
N ALA A 108 1.13 14.95 2.95
CA ALA A 108 -0.21 14.39 3.03
C ALA A 108 -1.19 14.94 1.98
N ILE A 109 -0.97 16.14 1.49
CA ILE A 109 -1.87 16.77 0.50
C ILE A 109 -1.09 17.03 -0.78
N GLU A 110 -1.53 16.42 -1.86
CA GLU A 110 -1.06 16.65 -3.23
C GLU A 110 -2.12 17.43 -3.99
N VAL A 111 -1.82 18.63 -4.45
CA VAL A 111 -2.78 19.45 -5.22
C VAL A 111 -2.37 19.40 -6.68
N MET A 112 -3.21 18.81 -7.51
CA MET A 112 -2.96 18.61 -8.94
C MET A 112 -3.11 19.93 -9.69
N LYS A 113 -2.14 20.28 -10.56
CA LYS A 113 -2.20 21.48 -11.42
C LYS A 113 -3.20 21.37 -12.56
N GLN A 114 -3.66 20.16 -12.85
CA GLN A 114 -4.72 19.84 -13.80
C GLN A 114 -5.54 18.68 -13.22
N ASN A 115 -6.78 18.54 -13.72
CA ASN A 115 -7.59 17.41 -13.29
C ASN A 115 -6.92 16.09 -13.64
N GLY A 116 -6.64 15.32 -12.61
CA GLY A 116 -6.12 13.96 -12.69
C GLY A 116 -7.22 12.91 -12.64
N ARG A 117 -6.87 11.71 -12.22
CA ARG A 117 -7.82 10.62 -11.99
C ARG A 117 -8.73 10.92 -10.80
N GLY A 118 -9.97 10.42 -10.89
CA GLY A 118 -11.02 10.61 -9.89
C GLY A 118 -11.77 11.93 -10.04
N THR A 119 -13.06 11.89 -9.79
CA THR A 119 -13.94 13.08 -9.87
C THR A 119 -13.48 14.20 -8.94
N LYS A 120 -13.03 13.83 -7.72
CA LYS A 120 -12.54 14.77 -6.71
C LYS A 120 -11.02 14.80 -6.57
N GLY A 121 -10.34 13.81 -7.16
CA GLY A 121 -8.91 13.58 -7.03
C GLY A 121 -8.60 12.13 -6.70
N HIS A 122 -7.52 11.87 -5.97
CA HIS A 122 -7.08 10.51 -5.69
C HIS A 122 -6.65 10.30 -4.23
N ILE A 123 -6.64 9.03 -3.83
CA ILE A 123 -6.12 8.59 -2.52
C ILE A 123 -4.98 7.61 -2.78
N ALA A 124 -3.81 7.93 -2.27
CA ALA A 124 -2.64 7.06 -2.35
C ALA A 124 -2.53 6.20 -1.08
N VAL A 125 -2.61 4.89 -1.26
CA VAL A 125 -2.43 3.91 -0.19
C VAL A 125 -1.09 3.21 -0.39
N GLY A 126 -0.16 3.46 0.53
CA GLY A 126 1.12 2.76 0.59
C GLY A 126 0.94 1.31 1.05
N CYS A 127 1.73 0.42 0.49
CA CYS A 127 1.76 -0.98 0.91
C CYS A 127 3.17 -1.58 0.80
N ASN A 128 3.41 -2.66 1.55
CA ASN A 128 4.72 -3.31 1.58
C ASN A 128 5.05 -4.05 0.28
N SER A 129 4.04 -4.45 -0.49
CA SER A 129 4.17 -5.05 -1.81
C SER A 129 2.90 -4.82 -2.60
N VAL A 130 2.97 -4.01 -3.66
CA VAL A 130 1.81 -3.74 -4.53
C VAL A 130 1.29 -5.04 -5.15
N MET A 131 2.16 -5.96 -5.53
CA MET A 131 1.75 -7.24 -6.10
C MET A 131 0.94 -8.09 -5.11
N ARG A 132 1.38 -8.18 -3.84
CA ARG A 132 0.65 -8.93 -2.81
C ARG A 132 -0.65 -8.22 -2.42
N ALA A 133 -0.60 -6.89 -2.30
CA ALA A 133 -1.77 -6.08 -1.97
C ALA A 133 -2.84 -6.20 -3.06
N ARG A 134 -2.44 -6.13 -4.33
CA ARG A 134 -3.31 -6.36 -5.48
C ARG A 134 -3.97 -7.73 -5.40
N ALA A 135 -3.20 -8.81 -5.31
CA ALA A 135 -3.72 -10.18 -5.25
C ALA A 135 -4.70 -10.38 -4.07
N TYR A 136 -4.40 -9.78 -2.91
CA TYR A 136 -5.29 -9.81 -1.76
C TYR A 136 -6.62 -9.09 -2.05
N LEU A 137 -6.57 -7.88 -2.60
CA LEU A 137 -7.77 -7.10 -2.89
C LEU A 137 -8.60 -7.72 -4.02
N GLU A 138 -7.96 -8.32 -5.04
CA GLU A 138 -8.65 -9.11 -6.08
C GLU A 138 -9.41 -10.29 -5.46
N SER A 139 -8.83 -10.97 -4.46
CA SER A 139 -9.52 -12.05 -3.73
C SER A 139 -10.72 -11.55 -2.91
N GLN A 140 -10.80 -10.25 -2.63
CA GLN A 140 -11.94 -9.60 -1.98
C GLN A 140 -12.95 -9.01 -2.98
N GLY A 141 -12.73 -9.22 -4.30
CA GLY A 141 -13.63 -8.77 -5.36
C GLY A 141 -13.36 -7.37 -5.92
N PHE A 142 -12.23 -6.74 -5.57
CA PHE A 142 -11.83 -5.47 -6.17
C PHE A 142 -11.15 -5.70 -7.53
N GLU A 143 -11.43 -4.83 -8.49
CA GLU A 143 -10.80 -4.84 -9.81
C GLU A 143 -9.80 -3.68 -9.94
N PHE A 144 -8.78 -3.89 -10.78
CA PHE A 144 -7.74 -2.90 -11.04
C PHE A 144 -7.73 -2.45 -12.50
N ASP A 145 -7.30 -1.21 -12.74
CA ASP A 145 -7.07 -0.66 -14.08
C ASP A 145 -5.64 -0.99 -14.53
N GLU A 146 -5.52 -2.01 -15.38
CA GLU A 146 -4.23 -2.47 -15.91
C GLU A 146 -3.48 -1.36 -16.68
N SER A 147 -4.20 -0.41 -17.28
CA SER A 147 -3.60 0.70 -18.02
C SER A 147 -2.89 1.71 -17.11
N SER A 148 -3.19 1.66 -15.81
CA SER A 148 -2.61 2.54 -14.80
C SER A 148 -1.28 2.07 -14.23
N ILE A 149 -0.84 0.87 -14.58
CA ILE A 149 0.39 0.26 -14.06
C ILE A 149 1.59 1.17 -14.29
N LYS A 150 2.33 1.43 -13.21
CA LYS A 150 3.66 2.02 -13.28
C LYS A 150 4.68 1.08 -12.65
N MET A 151 5.74 0.81 -13.39
CA MET A 151 6.84 -0.03 -12.92
C MET A 151 7.98 0.84 -12.40
N LYS A 152 8.75 0.30 -11.44
CA LYS A 152 10.05 0.84 -11.02
C LYS A 152 11.07 -0.28 -11.14
N GLY A 153 11.87 -0.23 -12.21
CA GLY A 153 12.62 -1.39 -12.66
C GLY A 153 11.65 -2.52 -13.06
N ASP A 154 11.85 -3.69 -12.53
CA ASP A 154 11.02 -4.89 -12.72
C ASP A 154 9.92 -5.09 -11.66
N LYS A 155 9.77 -4.14 -10.73
CA LYS A 155 8.76 -4.19 -9.66
C LYS A 155 7.54 -3.32 -9.98
N LEU A 156 6.36 -3.86 -9.73
CA LEU A 156 5.11 -3.11 -9.78
C LEU A 156 5.13 -2.05 -8.67
N ASN A 157 5.11 -0.77 -9.08
CA ASN A 157 5.24 0.35 -8.15
C ASN A 157 3.90 1.02 -7.84
N LEU A 158 3.00 1.09 -8.82
CA LEU A 158 1.71 1.74 -8.66
C LEU A 158 0.66 1.07 -9.55
N ILE A 159 -0.56 0.97 -9.03
CA ILE A 159 -1.76 0.56 -9.80
C ILE A 159 -3.00 1.17 -9.15
N TYR A 160 -3.95 1.64 -9.98
CA TYR A 160 -5.25 2.15 -9.53
C TYR A 160 -6.31 1.07 -9.46
N LEU A 161 -7.24 1.18 -8.50
CA LEU A 161 -8.53 0.50 -8.59
C LEU A 161 -9.26 0.97 -9.85
N LYS A 162 -10.09 0.08 -10.41
CA LYS A 162 -10.90 0.37 -11.59
C LYS A 162 -11.98 1.40 -11.30
N ASP A 163 -12.63 1.25 -10.15
CA ASP A 163 -13.75 2.10 -9.73
C ASP A 163 -13.32 3.13 -8.69
N GLU A 164 -13.97 4.29 -8.73
CA GLU A 164 -13.82 5.33 -7.71
C GLU A 164 -14.53 4.94 -6.41
N ILE A 165 -13.96 5.37 -5.30
CA ILE A 165 -14.58 5.27 -3.98
C ILE A 165 -14.87 6.67 -3.46
N GLY A 166 -16.14 7.01 -3.31
CA GLY A 166 -16.57 8.33 -2.84
C GLY A 166 -16.23 9.49 -3.77
N GLY A 167 -15.95 9.20 -5.04
CA GLY A 167 -15.50 10.16 -6.05
C GLY A 167 -13.97 10.34 -6.09
N PHE A 168 -13.22 9.49 -5.38
CA PHE A 168 -11.76 9.45 -5.43
C PHE A 168 -11.29 8.22 -6.19
N ALA A 169 -10.34 8.41 -7.10
CA ALA A 169 -9.56 7.30 -7.63
C ALA A 169 -8.58 6.81 -6.54
N VAL A 170 -8.58 5.53 -6.25
CA VAL A 170 -7.71 4.94 -5.22
C VAL A 170 -6.58 4.16 -5.89
N HIS A 171 -5.35 4.38 -5.45
CA HIS A 171 -4.23 3.60 -5.95
C HIS A 171 -3.35 3.04 -4.86
N LEU A 172 -2.76 1.88 -5.16
CA LEU A 172 -1.69 1.30 -4.37
C LEU A 172 -0.36 1.89 -4.79
N LEU A 173 0.52 2.13 -3.83
CA LEU A 173 1.87 2.63 -4.05
C LEU A 173 2.88 1.84 -3.21
N GLN A 174 3.98 1.40 -3.85
CA GLN A 174 5.07 0.70 -3.17
C GLN A 174 5.77 1.63 -2.18
N LYS A 175 5.87 1.22 -0.93
CA LYS A 175 6.69 1.90 0.10
C LYS A 175 8.16 1.58 -0.04
#